data_3975b807d31ce13d52ba9a4d42930e40
#
_entry.id   3975b807d31ce13d52ba9a4d42930e40
#
_cell.length_a   1.000
_cell.length_b   1.000
_cell.length_c   1.000
_cell.angle_alpha   90.00
_cell.angle_beta   90.00
_cell.angle_gamma   90.00
#
_symmetry.space_group_name_H-M   'P 1'
#
loop_
_entity.id
_entity.type
_entity.pdbx_description
1 polymer ?
#
loop_
_entity_poly.entity_id
_entity_poly.type
_entity_poly.pdbx_seq_one_letter_code
_entity_poly.pdbx_strand_id
1 'polypeptide(L)'
;MSVPTLAQALSQAQSLGIERLDAQLLLLHALGRPAQQRAWLMAHDPDELPAAAQSILDACVQRRAGGEPLAYITGHKEFFGLDLLVDSRVLIPRPDTETLVDWALEVLPAHTPASEPARVLDLGTGSGAIALALKATRNALQVSALDASEDALNVARENARRLKLDMDFQQGSWLSDVRGKYYAIVSNPPYIAEHDPHLDALQHEPSQALTSGADGLQDIRHIIANASSHLLPGGWLLLEHGFDQAAAVRELLQQAGFANVQSRRDLSGIERCSGGRTAQNK
;
A
#
# COMPACT_ATOMS: atom_id res chain seq x y z
N MET A 1 12.05 -41.21 11.24
CA MET A 1 11.96 -39.98 12.04
C MET A 1 10.48 -39.79 12.36
N SER A 2 10.13 -39.43 13.59
CA SER A 2 8.72 -39.17 13.95
C SER A 2 8.28 -37.86 13.24
N VAL A 3 7.03 -37.84 12.79
CA VAL A 3 6.40 -36.61 12.24
C VAL A 3 6.32 -35.57 13.37
N PRO A 4 6.77 -34.33 13.16
CA PRO A 4 6.71 -33.33 14.23
C PRO A 4 5.26 -32.88 14.45
N THR A 5 4.96 -32.47 15.69
CA THR A 5 3.69 -31.80 15.98
C THR A 5 3.72 -30.33 15.53
N LEU A 6 2.55 -29.68 15.45
CA LEU A 6 2.46 -28.23 15.13
C LEU A 6 3.26 -27.40 16.13
N ALA A 7 3.20 -27.71 17.42
CA ALA A 7 4.01 -27.05 18.45
C ALA A 7 5.52 -27.21 18.23
N GLN A 8 5.96 -28.40 17.84
CA GLN A 8 7.38 -28.67 17.58
C GLN A 8 7.85 -27.89 16.33
N ALA A 9 7.04 -27.83 15.27
CA ALA A 9 7.34 -27.07 14.07
C ALA A 9 7.44 -25.55 14.36
N LEU A 10 6.54 -25.01 15.17
CA LEU A 10 6.64 -23.62 15.62
C LEU A 10 7.91 -23.36 16.43
N SER A 11 8.25 -24.23 17.36
CA SER A 11 9.47 -24.12 18.18
C SER A 11 10.73 -24.19 17.32
N GLN A 12 10.73 -25.05 16.30
CA GLN A 12 11.83 -25.16 15.36
C GLN A 12 12.01 -23.86 14.53
N ALA A 13 10.92 -23.29 13.99
CA ALA A 13 10.98 -22.02 13.27
C ALA A 13 11.52 -20.89 14.15
N GLN A 14 11.07 -20.82 15.42
CA GLN A 14 11.55 -19.83 16.38
C GLN A 14 13.05 -20.01 16.71
N SER A 15 13.52 -21.24 16.78
CA SER A 15 14.96 -21.53 17.02
C SER A 15 15.87 -21.02 15.89
N LEU A 16 15.31 -20.79 14.70
CA LEU A 16 15.99 -20.17 13.54
C LEU A 16 15.87 -18.63 13.52
N GLY A 17 15.42 -18.02 14.61
CA GLY A 17 15.28 -16.58 14.75
C GLY A 17 13.99 -15.99 14.20
N ILE A 18 13.04 -16.82 13.75
CA ILE A 18 11.73 -16.33 13.28
C ILE A 18 10.89 -15.91 14.48
N GLU A 19 10.34 -14.70 14.44
CA GLU A 19 9.43 -14.21 15.47
C GLU A 19 8.18 -15.10 15.57
N ARG A 20 7.64 -15.23 16.79
CA ARG A 20 6.50 -16.11 17.05
C ARG A 20 5.30 -15.85 16.15
N LEU A 21 5.00 -14.58 15.88
CA LEU A 21 3.88 -14.21 15.00
C LEU A 21 4.13 -14.67 13.57
N ASP A 22 5.31 -14.42 13.04
CA ASP A 22 5.69 -14.83 11.69
C ASP A 22 5.68 -16.36 11.57
N ALA A 23 6.24 -17.09 12.53
CA ALA A 23 6.22 -18.55 12.56
C ALA A 23 4.78 -19.11 12.52
N GLN A 24 3.84 -18.51 13.28
CA GLN A 24 2.43 -18.90 13.27
C GLN A 24 1.78 -18.65 11.91
N LEU A 25 2.05 -17.50 11.28
CA LEU A 25 1.48 -17.14 9.98
C LEU A 25 2.05 -18.01 8.87
N LEU A 26 3.34 -18.34 8.91
CA LEU A 26 3.97 -19.27 7.96
C LEU A 26 3.40 -20.68 8.11
N LEU A 27 3.17 -21.16 9.34
CA LEU A 27 2.57 -22.47 9.58
C LEU A 27 1.13 -22.51 9.07
N LEU A 28 0.32 -21.48 9.32
CA LEU A 28 -1.04 -21.39 8.76
C LEU A 28 -1.01 -21.38 7.23
N HIS A 29 -0.10 -20.64 6.63
CA HIS A 29 0.09 -20.62 5.18
C HIS A 29 0.42 -22.01 4.64
N ALA A 30 1.37 -22.72 5.25
CA ALA A 30 1.76 -24.08 4.88
C ALA A 30 0.60 -25.10 5.00
N LEU A 31 -0.30 -24.88 5.97
CA LEU A 31 -1.51 -25.67 6.15
C LEU A 31 -2.67 -25.27 5.24
N GLY A 32 -2.52 -24.24 4.39
CA GLY A 32 -3.59 -23.70 3.57
C GLY A 32 -4.72 -23.04 4.38
N ARG A 33 -4.41 -22.51 5.57
CA ARG A 33 -5.37 -21.89 6.50
C ARG A 33 -5.27 -20.35 6.48
N PRO A 34 -6.40 -19.66 6.67
CA PRO A 34 -6.41 -18.21 6.80
C PRO A 34 -5.56 -17.72 7.98
N ALA A 35 -4.87 -16.58 7.79
CA ALA A 35 -4.01 -15.96 8.80
C ALA A 35 -4.75 -15.62 10.12
N GLN A 36 -6.07 -15.37 10.06
CA GLN A 36 -6.92 -15.09 11.21
C GLN A 36 -7.11 -16.28 12.14
N GLN A 37 -6.84 -17.51 11.67
CA GLN A 37 -7.04 -18.73 12.44
C GLN A 37 -5.90 -19.08 13.42
N ARG A 38 -5.16 -18.08 13.95
CA ARG A 38 -4.07 -18.30 14.91
C ARG A 38 -4.55 -19.02 16.19
N ALA A 39 -5.77 -18.74 16.66
CA ALA A 39 -6.33 -19.44 17.82
C ALA A 39 -6.52 -20.93 17.55
N TRP A 40 -6.74 -21.33 16.29
CA TRP A 40 -6.84 -22.73 15.91
C TRP A 40 -5.51 -23.47 16.17
N LEU A 41 -4.36 -22.86 15.89
CA LEU A 41 -3.05 -23.47 16.16
C LEU A 41 -2.89 -23.85 17.63
N MET A 42 -3.32 -22.97 18.56
CA MET A 42 -3.22 -23.23 20.01
C MET A 42 -4.08 -24.42 20.47
N ALA A 43 -5.21 -24.64 19.80
CA ALA A 43 -6.09 -25.76 20.11
C ALA A 43 -5.61 -27.09 19.50
N HIS A 44 -4.68 -27.03 18.50
CA HIS A 44 -4.20 -28.19 17.75
C HIS A 44 -2.69 -28.39 17.89
N ASP A 45 -2.08 -27.77 18.88
CA ASP A 45 -0.65 -27.92 19.21
C ASP A 45 -0.08 -29.34 19.13
N PRO A 46 -0.81 -30.41 19.69
CA PRO A 46 -0.32 -31.78 19.66
C PRO A 46 -0.54 -32.51 18.32
N ASP A 47 -1.27 -31.91 17.38
CA ASP A 47 -1.56 -32.56 16.10
C ASP A 47 -0.29 -32.69 15.24
N GLU A 48 -0.19 -33.79 14.52
CA GLU A 48 0.91 -34.04 13.61
C GLU A 48 0.86 -33.07 12.41
N LEU A 49 2.02 -32.50 12.03
CA LEU A 49 2.14 -31.67 10.86
C LEU A 49 2.21 -32.56 9.59
N PRO A 50 1.28 -32.43 8.62
CA PRO A 50 1.33 -33.20 7.39
C PRO A 50 2.66 -32.99 6.63
N ALA A 51 3.24 -34.06 6.07
CA ALA A 51 4.53 -34.00 5.41
C ALA A 51 4.59 -32.96 4.25
N ALA A 52 3.47 -32.77 3.52
CA ALA A 52 3.38 -31.75 2.50
C ALA A 52 3.46 -30.33 3.09
N ALA A 53 2.77 -30.09 4.22
CA ALA A 53 2.84 -28.79 4.92
C ALA A 53 4.21 -28.55 5.55
N GLN A 54 4.87 -29.60 6.06
CA GLN A 54 6.24 -29.49 6.58
C GLN A 54 7.20 -28.96 5.48
N SER A 55 7.15 -29.55 4.29
CA SER A 55 8.03 -29.12 3.18
C SER A 55 7.79 -27.65 2.77
N ILE A 56 6.53 -27.23 2.76
CA ILE A 56 6.17 -25.82 2.49
C ILE A 56 6.69 -24.92 3.61
N LEU A 57 6.45 -25.30 4.88
CA LEU A 57 6.89 -24.53 6.03
C LEU A 57 8.41 -24.35 6.04
N ASP A 58 9.16 -25.44 5.79
CA ASP A 58 10.63 -25.40 5.77
C ASP A 58 11.14 -24.42 4.70
N ALA A 59 10.57 -24.44 3.51
CA ALA A 59 10.90 -23.49 2.45
C ALA A 59 10.57 -22.04 2.84
N CYS A 60 9.40 -21.80 3.44
CA CYS A 60 8.97 -20.48 3.90
C CYS A 60 9.88 -19.94 5.02
N VAL A 61 10.23 -20.79 5.98
CA VAL A 61 11.13 -20.45 7.10
C VAL A 61 12.52 -20.07 6.58
N GLN A 62 13.06 -20.80 5.61
CA GLN A 62 14.36 -20.48 5.00
C GLN A 62 14.33 -19.10 4.30
N ARG A 63 13.30 -18.82 3.52
CA ARG A 63 13.09 -17.50 2.90
C ARG A 63 13.02 -16.38 3.94
N ARG A 64 12.23 -16.60 5.01
CA ARG A 64 12.05 -15.62 6.08
C ARG A 64 13.34 -15.39 6.88
N ALA A 65 14.10 -16.44 7.18
CA ALA A 65 15.41 -16.36 7.81
C ALA A 65 16.43 -15.60 6.94
N GLY A 66 16.28 -15.64 5.61
CA GLY A 66 17.03 -14.84 4.65
C GLY A 66 16.58 -13.37 4.56
N GLY A 67 15.63 -12.92 5.40
CA GLY A 67 15.16 -11.54 5.46
C GLY A 67 13.96 -11.23 4.54
N GLU A 68 13.49 -12.19 3.74
CA GLU A 68 12.37 -11.93 2.84
C GLU A 68 11.09 -11.57 3.62
N PRO A 69 10.35 -10.51 3.24
CA PRO A 69 9.14 -10.10 3.92
C PRO A 69 8.08 -11.21 3.97
N LEU A 70 7.43 -11.37 5.12
CA LEU A 70 6.37 -12.35 5.31
C LEU A 70 5.27 -12.23 4.23
N ALA A 71 4.90 -11.00 3.87
CA ALA A 71 3.87 -10.74 2.86
C ALA A 71 4.24 -11.32 1.49
N TYR A 72 5.51 -11.27 1.09
CA TYR A 72 5.97 -11.87 -0.17
C TYR A 72 6.05 -13.38 -0.11
N ILE A 73 6.37 -13.94 1.06
CA ILE A 73 6.39 -15.40 1.26
C ILE A 73 4.97 -15.97 1.17
N THR A 74 4.02 -15.31 1.81
CA THR A 74 2.62 -15.74 1.83
C THR A 74 1.84 -15.30 0.59
N GLY A 75 2.36 -14.31 -0.16
CA GLY A 75 1.72 -13.73 -1.33
C GLY A 75 0.57 -12.78 -1.01
N HIS A 76 0.35 -12.44 0.25
CA HIS A 76 -0.83 -11.70 0.71
C HIS A 76 -0.49 -10.63 1.74
N LYS A 77 -1.21 -9.52 1.67
CA LYS A 77 -1.19 -8.44 2.66
C LYS A 77 -2.60 -7.89 2.87
N GLU A 78 -3.04 -7.85 4.11
CA GLU A 78 -4.26 -7.13 4.47
C GLU A 78 -4.01 -5.61 4.44
N PHE A 79 -4.94 -4.84 3.85
CA PHE A 79 -4.95 -3.40 3.83
C PHE A 79 -6.40 -2.89 3.74
N PHE A 80 -6.80 -2.04 4.66
CA PHE A 80 -8.13 -1.43 4.74
C PHE A 80 -9.28 -2.46 4.66
N GLY A 81 -9.12 -3.60 5.31
CA GLY A 81 -10.08 -4.72 5.29
C GLY A 81 -10.05 -5.58 4.01
N LEU A 82 -9.15 -5.28 3.05
CA LEU A 82 -9.00 -6.04 1.81
C LEU A 82 -7.81 -7.00 1.91
N ASP A 83 -7.97 -8.23 1.40
CA ASP A 83 -6.86 -9.17 1.23
C ASP A 83 -6.25 -8.99 -0.16
N LEU A 84 -5.08 -8.34 -0.22
CA LEU A 84 -4.38 -8.01 -1.45
C LEU A 84 -3.26 -9.01 -1.77
N LEU A 85 -3.14 -9.41 -3.02
CA LEU A 85 -1.94 -10.07 -3.54
C LEU A 85 -0.79 -9.08 -3.56
N VAL A 86 0.36 -9.54 -3.09
CA VAL A 86 1.62 -8.80 -3.13
C VAL A 86 2.79 -9.73 -3.44
N ASP A 87 3.76 -9.23 -4.19
CA ASP A 87 5.04 -9.87 -4.43
C ASP A 87 6.12 -8.80 -4.68
N SER A 88 7.35 -9.20 -5.02
CA SER A 88 8.49 -8.30 -5.21
C SER A 88 8.34 -7.25 -6.31
N ARG A 89 7.25 -7.24 -7.06
CA ARG A 89 6.93 -6.23 -8.08
C ARG A 89 6.31 -4.96 -7.50
N VAL A 90 5.80 -5.00 -6.26
CA VAL A 90 5.06 -3.90 -5.64
C VAL A 90 5.51 -3.64 -4.21
N LEU A 91 5.41 -2.39 -3.76
CA LEU A 91 5.56 -2.04 -2.36
C LEU A 91 4.51 -2.79 -1.52
N ILE A 92 4.92 -3.34 -0.39
CA ILE A 92 3.98 -3.93 0.58
C ILE A 92 3.15 -2.80 1.20
N PRO A 93 1.80 -2.82 1.09
CA PRO A 93 0.96 -1.80 1.72
C PRO A 93 1.23 -1.63 3.21
N ARG A 94 1.39 -0.37 3.64
CA ARG A 94 1.69 -0.01 5.04
C ARG A 94 0.41 0.42 5.76
N PRO A 95 0.21 0.08 7.03
CA PRO A 95 -0.95 0.53 7.80
C PRO A 95 -1.09 2.06 7.85
N ASP A 96 0.04 2.79 7.87
CA ASP A 96 0.06 4.26 7.92
C ASP A 96 -0.64 4.88 6.69
N THR A 97 -0.57 4.21 5.53
CA THR A 97 -1.22 4.62 4.28
C THR A 97 -2.76 4.61 4.39
N GLU A 98 -3.34 3.89 5.34
CA GLU A 98 -4.79 3.93 5.60
C GLU A 98 -5.27 5.33 5.99
N THR A 99 -4.40 6.13 6.63
CA THR A 99 -4.65 7.56 6.91
C THR A 99 -4.94 8.36 5.63
N LEU A 100 -4.25 8.05 4.54
CA LEU A 100 -4.47 8.70 3.25
C LEU A 100 -5.83 8.31 2.64
N VAL A 101 -6.21 7.04 2.77
CA VAL A 101 -7.51 6.52 2.31
C VAL A 101 -8.64 7.18 3.08
N ASP A 102 -8.56 7.22 4.42
CA ASP A 102 -9.57 7.85 5.28
C ASP A 102 -9.74 9.33 4.93
N TRP A 103 -8.63 10.05 4.77
CA TRP A 103 -8.69 11.46 4.39
C TRP A 103 -9.30 11.65 3.00
N ALA A 104 -8.95 10.83 2.03
CA ALA A 104 -9.56 10.90 0.70
C ALA A 104 -11.08 10.66 0.77
N LEU A 105 -11.53 9.68 1.55
CA LEU A 105 -12.95 9.41 1.78
C LEU A 105 -13.68 10.58 2.48
N GLU A 106 -13.00 11.28 3.39
CA GLU A 106 -13.55 12.46 4.08
C GLU A 106 -13.80 13.64 3.13
N VAL A 107 -12.83 13.93 2.24
CA VAL A 107 -12.92 15.09 1.34
C VAL A 107 -13.76 14.85 0.10
N LEU A 108 -13.96 13.59 -0.28
CA LEU A 108 -14.81 13.22 -1.41
C LEU A 108 -16.29 13.42 -1.08
N PRO A 109 -17.13 13.89 -2.03
CA PRO A 109 -18.55 14.08 -1.79
C PRO A 109 -19.21 12.77 -1.39
N ALA A 110 -20.04 12.81 -0.35
CA ALA A 110 -20.75 11.63 0.19
C ALA A 110 -21.69 11.00 -0.85
N HIS A 111 -22.28 11.83 -1.70
CA HIS A 111 -23.19 11.41 -2.76
C HIS A 111 -22.84 12.16 -4.05
N THR A 112 -22.71 11.41 -5.13
CA THR A 112 -22.60 11.95 -6.50
C THR A 112 -23.69 11.32 -7.33
N PRO A 113 -24.32 12.08 -8.26
CA PRO A 113 -25.23 11.50 -9.23
C PRO A 113 -24.56 10.38 -10.01
N ALA A 114 -25.26 9.30 -10.30
CA ALA A 114 -24.70 8.21 -11.11
C ALA A 114 -24.27 8.66 -12.52
N SER A 115 -24.88 9.77 -13.01
CA SER A 115 -24.50 10.42 -14.27
C SER A 115 -23.19 11.21 -14.20
N GLU A 116 -22.73 11.59 -13.01
CA GLU A 116 -21.51 12.38 -12.79
C GLU A 116 -20.75 11.86 -11.55
N PRO A 117 -20.19 10.67 -11.61
CA PRO A 117 -19.44 10.11 -10.47
C PRO A 117 -18.21 10.95 -10.16
N ALA A 118 -17.89 11.09 -8.86
CA ALA A 118 -16.64 11.73 -8.49
C ALA A 118 -15.45 10.90 -9.00
N ARG A 119 -14.61 11.56 -9.78
CA ARG A 119 -13.40 10.95 -10.36
C ARG A 119 -12.23 11.11 -9.39
N VAL A 120 -11.55 10.02 -9.11
CA VAL A 120 -10.35 9.95 -8.26
C VAL A 120 -9.22 9.30 -9.04
N LEU A 121 -8.01 9.85 -8.90
CA LEU A 121 -6.80 9.29 -9.50
C LEU A 121 -5.83 8.89 -8.39
N ASP A 122 -5.37 7.64 -8.42
CA ASP A 122 -4.30 7.12 -7.59
C ASP A 122 -3.01 7.06 -8.43
N LEU A 123 -1.99 7.82 -8.04
CA LEU A 123 -0.70 7.91 -8.72
C LEU A 123 0.35 7.05 -8.03
N GLY A 124 1.03 6.19 -8.79
CA GLY A 124 1.96 5.21 -8.24
C GLY A 124 1.19 4.14 -7.46
N THR A 125 0.20 3.54 -8.10
CA THR A 125 -0.79 2.68 -7.42
C THR A 125 -0.21 1.40 -6.82
N GLY A 126 0.94 0.93 -7.29
CA GLY A 126 1.60 -0.29 -6.81
C GLY A 126 0.68 -1.51 -6.90
N SER A 127 0.38 -2.11 -5.78
CA SER A 127 -0.57 -3.25 -5.68
C SER A 127 -2.04 -2.86 -5.88
N GLY A 128 -2.34 -1.57 -6.06
CA GLY A 128 -3.69 -1.03 -6.13
C GLY A 128 -4.30 -0.72 -4.75
N ALA A 129 -3.53 -0.74 -3.68
CA ALA A 129 -4.04 -0.69 -2.31
C ALA A 129 -4.97 0.50 -2.05
N ILE A 130 -4.53 1.74 -2.35
CA ILE A 130 -5.33 2.96 -2.13
C ILE A 130 -6.55 2.97 -3.04
N ALA A 131 -6.34 2.77 -4.35
CA ALA A 131 -7.41 2.80 -5.34
C ALA A 131 -8.51 1.77 -5.05
N LEU A 132 -8.12 0.53 -4.71
CA LEU A 132 -9.05 -0.55 -4.39
C LEU A 132 -9.80 -0.29 -3.08
N ALA A 133 -9.13 0.24 -2.06
CA ALA A 133 -9.78 0.61 -0.80
C ALA A 133 -10.85 1.70 -1.00
N LEU A 134 -10.54 2.75 -1.79
CA LEU A 134 -11.48 3.80 -2.15
C LEU A 134 -12.69 3.23 -2.92
N LYS A 135 -12.43 2.40 -3.93
CA LYS A 135 -13.47 1.79 -4.75
C LYS A 135 -14.34 0.80 -3.99
N ALA A 136 -13.75 -0.02 -3.13
CA ALA A 136 -14.49 -0.97 -2.29
C ALA A 136 -15.38 -0.27 -1.28
N THR A 137 -14.90 0.83 -0.68
CA THR A 137 -15.66 1.60 0.32
C THR A 137 -16.77 2.42 -0.32
N ARG A 138 -16.54 3.00 -1.51
CA ARG A 138 -17.50 3.81 -2.26
C ARG A 138 -17.56 3.38 -3.71
N ASN A 139 -18.33 2.34 -4.00
CA ASN A 139 -18.45 1.76 -5.34
C ASN A 139 -18.92 2.74 -6.42
N ALA A 140 -19.61 3.82 -6.04
CA ALA A 140 -20.04 4.87 -6.97
C ALA A 140 -18.90 5.77 -7.48
N LEU A 141 -17.70 5.72 -6.89
CA LEU A 141 -16.54 6.47 -7.38
C LEU A 141 -16.07 5.93 -8.73
N GLN A 142 -15.65 6.82 -9.61
CA GLN A 142 -14.85 6.48 -10.76
C GLN A 142 -13.37 6.60 -10.37
N VAL A 143 -12.74 5.46 -10.09
CA VAL A 143 -11.35 5.40 -9.67
C VAL A 143 -10.48 4.98 -10.85
N SER A 144 -9.45 5.78 -11.12
CA SER A 144 -8.39 5.48 -12.07
C SER A 144 -7.09 5.27 -11.30
N ALA A 145 -6.34 4.26 -11.66
CA ALA A 145 -5.06 3.91 -11.06
C ALA A 145 -3.94 4.00 -12.10
N LEU A 146 -2.86 4.67 -11.77
CA LEU A 146 -1.71 4.86 -12.65
C LEU A 146 -0.44 4.39 -11.98
N ASP A 147 0.42 3.70 -12.75
CA ASP A 147 1.77 3.35 -12.33
C ASP A 147 2.73 3.39 -13.54
N ALA A 148 3.99 3.68 -13.28
CA ALA A 148 5.04 3.61 -14.31
C ALA A 148 5.40 2.16 -14.64
N SER A 149 5.27 1.25 -13.66
CA SER A 149 5.57 -0.17 -13.76
C SER A 149 4.36 -0.96 -14.26
N GLU A 150 4.48 -1.55 -15.44
CA GLU A 150 3.46 -2.48 -15.96
C GLU A 150 3.35 -3.73 -15.07
N ASP A 151 4.43 -4.16 -14.43
CA ASP A 151 4.42 -5.28 -13.50
C ASP A 151 3.60 -4.97 -12.25
N ALA A 152 3.70 -3.75 -11.72
CA ALA A 152 2.86 -3.28 -10.61
C ALA A 152 1.38 -3.22 -11.03
N LEU A 153 1.09 -2.68 -12.22
CA LEU A 153 -0.27 -2.66 -12.77
C LEU A 153 -0.86 -4.06 -12.96
N ASN A 154 -0.05 -5.04 -13.30
CA ASN A 154 -0.51 -6.43 -13.42
C ASN A 154 -0.95 -6.99 -12.05
N VAL A 155 -0.22 -6.67 -10.97
CA VAL A 155 -0.64 -7.02 -9.61
C VAL A 155 -1.94 -6.29 -9.23
N ALA A 156 -2.04 -4.98 -9.49
CA ALA A 156 -3.23 -4.18 -9.19
C ALA A 156 -4.48 -4.66 -9.94
N ARG A 157 -4.34 -4.99 -11.24
CA ARG A 157 -5.44 -5.57 -12.04
C ARG A 157 -5.90 -6.92 -11.50
N GLU A 158 -4.95 -7.78 -11.10
CA GLU A 158 -5.29 -9.08 -10.51
C GLU A 158 -6.04 -8.91 -9.18
N ASN A 159 -5.62 -7.96 -8.33
CA ASN A 159 -6.32 -7.61 -7.11
C ASN A 159 -7.73 -7.10 -7.40
N ALA A 160 -7.90 -6.19 -8.36
CA ALA A 160 -9.20 -5.68 -8.77
C ALA A 160 -10.13 -6.82 -9.25
N ARG A 161 -9.59 -7.73 -10.08
CA ARG A 161 -10.33 -8.89 -10.58
C ARG A 161 -10.79 -9.82 -9.45
N ARG A 162 -9.91 -10.14 -8.49
CA ARG A 162 -10.22 -10.98 -7.32
C ARG A 162 -11.29 -10.35 -6.44
N LEU A 163 -11.21 -9.03 -6.23
CA LEU A 163 -12.15 -8.27 -5.42
C LEU A 163 -13.42 -7.89 -6.20
N LYS A 164 -13.50 -8.18 -7.51
CA LYS A 164 -14.62 -7.84 -8.40
C LYS A 164 -14.91 -6.33 -8.42
N LEU A 165 -13.86 -5.52 -8.42
CA LEU A 165 -13.92 -4.07 -8.49
C LEU A 165 -13.56 -3.61 -9.91
N ASP A 166 -14.46 -2.82 -10.51
CA ASP A 166 -14.26 -2.26 -11.84
C ASP A 166 -13.57 -0.90 -11.74
N MET A 167 -12.37 -0.79 -12.36
CA MET A 167 -11.50 0.38 -12.29
C MET A 167 -10.69 0.53 -13.57
N ASP A 168 -10.25 1.76 -13.84
CA ASP A 168 -9.37 2.08 -14.96
C ASP A 168 -7.89 1.98 -14.53
N PHE A 169 -7.08 1.27 -15.33
CA PHE A 169 -5.64 1.15 -15.10
C PHE A 169 -4.86 1.70 -16.29
N GLN A 170 -3.95 2.62 -16.04
CA GLN A 170 -3.13 3.26 -17.05
C GLN A 170 -1.65 3.18 -16.70
N GLN A 171 -0.81 2.76 -17.66
CA GLN A 171 0.63 2.92 -17.53
C GLN A 171 1.02 4.35 -17.89
N GLY A 172 1.86 4.98 -17.07
CA GLY A 172 2.34 6.33 -17.30
C GLY A 172 3.25 6.83 -16.19
N SER A 173 3.94 7.93 -16.47
CA SER A 173 4.82 8.58 -15.49
C SER A 173 4.11 9.78 -14.89
N TRP A 174 3.68 9.63 -13.65
CA TRP A 174 2.95 10.65 -12.89
C TRP A 174 1.78 11.25 -13.70
N LEU A 175 1.79 12.56 -13.90
CA LEU A 175 0.69 13.30 -14.57
C LEU A 175 0.92 13.57 -16.05
N SER A 176 2.04 13.11 -16.64
CA SER A 176 2.44 13.45 -18.00
C SER A 176 1.43 13.03 -19.07
N ASP A 177 0.80 11.88 -18.92
CA ASP A 177 -0.14 11.31 -19.88
C ASP A 177 -1.59 11.28 -19.39
N VAL A 178 -1.83 11.88 -18.23
CA VAL A 178 -3.16 11.90 -17.60
C VAL A 178 -4.07 12.87 -18.34
N ARG A 179 -5.28 12.39 -18.69
CA ARG A 179 -6.31 13.20 -19.34
C ARG A 179 -7.50 13.46 -18.44
N GLY A 180 -8.01 14.68 -18.52
CA GLY A 180 -9.21 15.08 -17.78
C GLY A 180 -8.90 15.65 -16.41
N LYS A 181 -9.97 15.82 -15.63
CA LYS A 181 -9.91 16.44 -14.30
C LYS A 181 -10.53 15.52 -13.25
N TYR A 182 -9.97 15.59 -12.04
CA TYR A 182 -10.32 14.74 -10.92
C TYR A 182 -10.82 15.59 -9.74
N TYR A 183 -11.68 15.01 -8.94
CA TYR A 183 -12.08 15.58 -7.66
C TYR A 183 -10.98 15.46 -6.62
N ALA A 184 -10.27 14.33 -6.65
CA ALA A 184 -9.09 14.13 -5.85
C ALA A 184 -8.01 13.37 -6.63
N ILE A 185 -6.75 13.75 -6.38
CA ILE A 185 -5.56 13.00 -6.75
C ILE A 185 -4.91 12.56 -5.45
N VAL A 186 -4.68 11.26 -5.32
CA VAL A 186 -4.03 10.65 -4.15
C VAL A 186 -2.74 9.98 -4.58
N SER A 187 -1.73 9.95 -3.73
CA SER A 187 -0.49 9.23 -4.01
C SER A 187 0.27 8.89 -2.74
N ASN A 188 0.83 7.70 -2.71
CA ASN A 188 1.96 7.35 -1.85
C ASN A 188 3.21 7.22 -2.73
N PRO A 189 3.87 8.34 -3.09
CA PRO A 189 5.02 8.32 -3.98
C PRO A 189 6.25 7.84 -3.21
N PRO A 190 7.34 7.44 -3.90
CA PRO A 190 8.63 7.23 -3.25
C PRO A 190 9.05 8.51 -2.51
N TYR A 191 9.58 8.34 -1.29
CA TYR A 191 9.95 9.48 -0.44
C TYR A 191 11.23 9.25 0.38
N ILE A 192 11.95 8.16 0.14
CA ILE A 192 13.23 7.88 0.82
C ILE A 192 14.37 8.50 0.02
N ALA A 193 15.31 9.15 0.70
CA ALA A 193 16.53 9.66 0.05
C ALA A 193 17.41 8.51 -0.47
N GLU A 194 18.10 8.71 -1.59
CA GLU A 194 18.89 7.66 -2.28
C GLU A 194 19.96 6.98 -1.41
N HIS A 195 20.45 7.66 -0.37
CA HIS A 195 21.50 7.16 0.52
C HIS A 195 21.03 6.94 1.96
N ASP A 196 19.73 6.79 2.15
CA ASP A 196 19.17 6.56 3.48
C ASP A 196 19.52 5.14 3.98
N PRO A 197 20.11 5.01 5.19
CA PRO A 197 20.50 3.71 5.73
C PRO A 197 19.33 2.73 5.95
N HIS A 198 18.09 3.21 6.00
CA HIS A 198 16.92 2.33 6.12
C HIS A 198 16.66 1.49 4.86
N LEU A 199 17.25 1.85 3.71
CA LEU A 199 17.11 1.09 2.46
C LEU A 199 17.64 -0.35 2.57
N ASP A 200 18.66 -0.58 3.42
CA ASP A 200 19.21 -1.93 3.64
C ASP A 200 18.14 -2.92 4.16
N ALA A 201 17.21 -2.45 4.96
CA ALA A 201 16.11 -3.27 5.48
C ALA A 201 15.00 -3.51 4.44
N LEU A 202 15.00 -2.78 3.33
CA LEU A 202 13.96 -2.80 2.29
C LEU A 202 14.45 -3.44 0.98
N GLN A 203 15.59 -4.11 0.99
CA GLN A 203 16.26 -4.68 -0.19
C GLN A 203 15.42 -5.66 -1.03
N HIS A 204 14.35 -6.20 -0.45
CA HIS A 204 13.42 -7.10 -1.14
C HIS A 204 12.30 -6.36 -1.88
N GLU A 205 12.11 -5.08 -1.60
CA GLU A 205 11.07 -4.25 -2.20
C GLU A 205 11.63 -3.49 -3.43
N PRO A 206 10.80 -3.15 -4.43
CA PRO A 206 11.31 -2.51 -5.64
C PRO A 206 11.85 -1.11 -5.34
N SER A 207 13.11 -0.85 -5.64
CA SER A 207 13.80 0.40 -5.31
C SER A 207 13.10 1.65 -5.89
N GLN A 208 12.51 1.53 -7.07
CA GLN A 208 11.74 2.60 -7.70
C GLN A 208 10.47 3.00 -6.93
N ALA A 209 9.98 2.15 -6.03
CA ALA A 209 8.86 2.46 -5.15
C ALA A 209 9.31 3.05 -3.80
N LEU A 210 10.61 3.18 -3.56
CA LEU A 210 11.18 3.60 -2.29
C LEU A 210 11.89 4.96 -2.40
N THR A 211 12.76 5.14 -3.41
CA THR A 211 13.70 6.26 -3.46
C THR A 211 13.26 7.38 -4.39
N SER A 212 13.47 8.64 -3.97
CA SER A 212 13.07 9.83 -4.70
C SER A 212 14.13 10.94 -4.61
N GLY A 213 15.25 10.74 -5.30
CA GLY A 213 16.35 11.70 -5.34
C GLY A 213 17.11 11.87 -4.04
N ALA A 214 17.94 12.92 -3.97
CA ALA A 214 18.88 13.11 -2.89
C ALA A 214 18.24 13.41 -1.51
N ASP A 215 17.03 13.96 -1.48
CA ASP A 215 16.31 14.36 -0.26
C ASP A 215 14.93 13.68 -0.10
N GLY A 216 14.62 12.72 -0.97
CA GLY A 216 13.35 11.99 -0.92
C GLY A 216 12.11 12.80 -1.38
N LEU A 217 12.27 14.00 -1.91
CA LEU A 217 11.14 14.88 -2.27
C LEU A 217 10.99 15.11 -3.78
N GLN A 218 11.80 14.49 -4.62
CA GLN A 218 11.81 14.78 -6.05
C GLN A 218 10.45 14.47 -6.70
N ASP A 219 9.86 13.31 -6.44
CA ASP A 219 8.58 12.91 -7.01
C ASP A 219 7.43 13.72 -6.43
N ILE A 220 7.45 14.01 -5.12
CA ILE A 220 6.49 14.89 -4.47
C ILE A 220 6.48 16.28 -5.12
N ARG A 221 7.66 16.88 -5.36
CA ARG A 221 7.77 18.16 -6.08
C ARG A 221 7.17 18.09 -7.48
N HIS A 222 7.48 17.00 -8.20
CA HIS A 222 6.97 16.80 -9.55
C HIS A 222 5.45 16.69 -9.57
N ILE A 223 4.86 15.90 -8.67
CA ILE A 223 3.41 15.75 -8.56
C ILE A 223 2.75 17.08 -8.22
N ILE A 224 3.24 17.78 -7.18
CA ILE A 224 2.66 19.06 -6.73
C ILE A 224 2.68 20.11 -7.85
N ALA A 225 3.79 20.22 -8.58
CA ALA A 225 3.94 21.22 -9.65
C ALA A 225 2.93 21.02 -10.80
N ASN A 226 2.47 19.81 -11.04
CA ASN A 226 1.62 19.46 -12.18
C ASN A 226 0.15 19.19 -11.80
N ALA A 227 -0.15 18.91 -10.51
CA ALA A 227 -1.46 18.42 -10.10
C ALA A 227 -2.61 19.38 -10.33
N SER A 228 -2.39 20.71 -10.19
CA SER A 228 -3.45 21.72 -10.30
C SER A 228 -4.15 21.69 -11.66
N SER A 229 -3.44 21.38 -12.74
CA SER A 229 -3.98 21.28 -14.10
C SER A 229 -4.90 20.08 -14.29
N HIS A 230 -4.82 19.07 -13.42
CA HIS A 230 -5.60 17.83 -13.45
C HIS A 230 -6.68 17.76 -12.35
N LEU A 231 -6.82 18.81 -11.57
CA LEU A 231 -7.85 18.90 -10.54
C LEU A 231 -9.02 19.77 -10.97
N LEU A 232 -10.21 19.41 -10.56
CA LEU A 232 -11.39 20.27 -10.64
C LEU A 232 -11.19 21.50 -9.74
N PRO A 233 -11.90 22.61 -9.97
CA PRO A 233 -11.95 23.71 -9.01
C PRO A 233 -12.39 23.22 -7.63
N GLY A 234 -11.59 23.49 -6.59
CA GLY A 234 -11.79 22.98 -5.25
C GLY A 234 -11.42 21.49 -5.05
N GLY A 235 -10.82 20.85 -6.06
CA GLY A 235 -10.31 19.48 -5.97
C GLY A 235 -9.08 19.35 -5.07
N TRP A 236 -8.84 18.18 -4.56
CA TRP A 236 -7.81 17.88 -3.56
C TRP A 236 -6.61 17.13 -4.13
N LEU A 237 -5.41 17.53 -3.73
CA LEU A 237 -4.20 16.73 -3.82
C LEU A 237 -3.84 16.23 -2.43
N LEU A 238 -3.69 14.91 -2.25
CA LEU A 238 -3.36 14.25 -0.99
C LEU A 238 -2.14 13.36 -1.21
N LEU A 239 -1.10 13.56 -0.41
CA LEU A 239 0.18 12.88 -0.55
C LEU A 239 0.62 12.26 0.77
N GLU A 240 1.05 10.99 0.74
CA GLU A 240 1.86 10.42 1.81
C GLU A 240 3.31 10.89 1.68
N HIS A 241 4.04 10.94 2.79
CA HIS A 241 5.43 11.36 2.85
C HIS A 241 6.15 10.78 4.08
N GLY A 242 7.46 10.92 4.15
CA GLY A 242 8.28 10.53 5.28
C GLY A 242 7.90 11.29 6.58
N PHE A 243 8.25 10.67 7.70
CA PHE A 243 7.87 11.15 9.05
C PHE A 243 8.37 12.56 9.38
N ASP A 244 9.40 13.03 8.72
CA ASP A 244 10.06 14.32 8.91
C ASP A 244 9.80 15.32 7.77
N GLN A 245 9.06 14.93 6.73
CA GLN A 245 8.87 15.72 5.52
C GLN A 245 7.62 16.61 5.52
N ALA A 246 6.73 16.50 6.51
CA ALA A 246 5.43 17.19 6.53
C ALA A 246 5.54 18.72 6.34
N ALA A 247 6.50 19.37 6.98
CA ALA A 247 6.69 20.82 6.87
C ALA A 247 7.08 21.22 5.44
N ALA A 248 8.03 20.48 4.84
CA ALA A 248 8.49 20.74 3.48
C ALA A 248 7.38 20.50 2.45
N VAL A 249 6.59 19.43 2.61
CA VAL A 249 5.47 19.15 1.69
C VAL A 249 4.38 20.22 1.79
N ARG A 250 4.05 20.71 3.01
CA ARG A 250 3.11 21.84 3.16
C ARG A 250 3.62 23.11 2.48
N GLU A 251 4.90 23.41 2.61
CA GLU A 251 5.49 24.57 1.95
C GLU A 251 5.42 24.46 0.43
N LEU A 252 5.76 23.30 -0.13
CA LEU A 252 5.65 23.04 -1.59
C LEU A 252 4.20 23.21 -2.08
N LEU A 253 3.21 22.69 -1.35
CA LEU A 253 1.79 22.86 -1.68
C LEU A 253 1.37 24.35 -1.67
N GLN A 254 1.80 25.11 -0.64
CA GLN A 254 1.50 26.54 -0.53
C GLN A 254 2.14 27.33 -1.68
N GLN A 255 3.39 27.07 -1.99
CA GLN A 255 4.11 27.71 -3.11
C GLN A 255 3.46 27.40 -4.47
N ALA A 256 2.90 26.21 -4.63
CA ALA A 256 2.14 25.81 -5.83
C ALA A 256 0.70 26.39 -5.87
N GLY A 257 0.31 27.20 -4.87
CA GLY A 257 -0.99 27.88 -4.85
C GLY A 257 -2.15 27.04 -4.34
N PHE A 258 -1.89 25.90 -3.68
CA PHE A 258 -2.95 25.14 -3.00
C PHE A 258 -3.42 25.88 -1.74
N ALA A 259 -4.74 25.88 -1.54
CA ALA A 259 -5.40 26.43 -0.35
C ALA A 259 -5.73 25.32 0.65
N ASN A 260 -6.04 25.69 1.89
CA ASN A 260 -6.39 24.77 2.98
C ASN A 260 -5.33 23.67 3.17
N VAL A 261 -4.06 24.04 3.05
CA VAL A 261 -2.94 23.11 3.21
C VAL A 261 -2.85 22.65 4.66
N GLN A 262 -2.87 21.35 4.87
CA GLN A 262 -2.81 20.71 6.18
C GLN A 262 -2.14 19.35 6.12
N SER A 263 -1.83 18.78 7.29
CA SER A 263 -1.33 17.41 7.42
C SER A 263 -2.26 16.57 8.31
N ARG A 264 -2.23 15.26 8.10
CA ARG A 264 -2.91 14.26 8.93
C ARG A 264 -1.88 13.36 9.59
N ARG A 265 -2.20 12.95 10.83
CA ARG A 265 -1.37 12.06 11.62
C ARG A 265 -1.88 10.63 11.49
N ASP A 266 -0.94 9.70 11.42
CA ASP A 266 -1.22 8.28 11.55
C ASP A 266 -1.66 7.91 12.99
N LEU A 267 -1.96 6.64 13.22
CA LEU A 267 -2.36 6.13 14.55
C LEU A 267 -1.24 6.26 15.60
N SER A 268 0.00 6.40 15.19
CA SER A 268 1.16 6.65 16.06
C SER A 268 1.34 8.14 16.39
N GLY A 269 0.51 9.02 15.83
CA GLY A 269 0.57 10.46 16.04
C GLY A 269 1.61 11.19 15.19
N ILE A 270 2.19 10.52 14.19
CA ILE A 270 3.19 11.07 13.27
C ILE A 270 2.47 11.68 12.06
N GLU A 271 2.84 12.90 11.65
CA GLU A 271 2.33 13.50 10.42
C GLU A 271 2.79 12.68 9.21
N ARG A 272 1.86 12.01 8.56
CA ARG A 272 2.15 11.04 7.52
C ARG A 272 1.61 11.45 6.15
N CYS A 273 0.54 12.24 6.13
CA CYS A 273 -0.08 12.70 4.89
C CYS A 273 -0.21 14.23 4.91
N SER A 274 0.07 14.87 3.79
CA SER A 274 -0.16 16.30 3.59
C SER A 274 -0.95 16.54 2.32
N GLY A 275 -1.79 17.56 2.32
CA GLY A 275 -2.61 17.86 1.16
C GLY A 275 -3.17 19.28 1.17
N GLY A 276 -3.73 19.66 0.04
CA GLY A 276 -4.37 20.95 -0.18
C GLY A 276 -5.38 20.88 -1.32
N ARG A 277 -6.18 21.91 -1.46
CA ARG A 277 -7.18 22.00 -2.53
C ARG A 277 -6.88 23.15 -3.48
N THR A 278 -7.25 22.98 -4.75
CA THR A 278 -7.22 24.07 -5.74
C THR A 278 -8.21 25.18 -5.37
N ALA A 279 -7.99 26.37 -5.87
CA ALA A 279 -8.95 27.47 -5.72
C ALA A 279 -10.33 27.06 -6.27
N GLN A 280 -11.40 27.50 -5.61
CA GLN A 280 -12.76 27.42 -6.18
C GLN A 280 -12.91 28.54 -7.22
N ASN A 281 -13.53 28.24 -8.35
CA ASN A 281 -13.99 29.29 -9.25
C ASN A 281 -14.98 30.18 -8.47
N LYS A 282 -14.70 31.51 -8.46
CA LYS A 282 -15.62 32.51 -7.90
C LYS A 282 -16.87 32.59 -8.73
#